data_cfbf98d08868e87be708e6706c3c627c
#
_entry.id   cfbf98d08868e87be708e6706c3c627c
#
_cell.length_a   1.000
_cell.length_b   1.000
_cell.length_c   1.000
_cell.angle_alpha   90.00
_cell.angle_beta   90.00
_cell.angle_gamma   90.00
#
_symmetry.space_group_name_H-M   'P 1'
#
loop_
_entity.id
_entity.type
_entity.pdbx_description
1 polymer ?
#
loop_
_entity_poly.entity_id
_entity_poly.type
_entity_poly.pdbx_seq_one_letter_code
_entity_poly.pdbx_strand_id
1 'polypeptide(L)'
;RNRERINMSIVLDAMGSDNYPTPDVIGAVMAAREYGVEVILVGDEAKIKPVLAAQNPGSLPIRIVQAPEMLTMEDKGMALALKARRPNAKNSMAVGIDLVKNGEAEAFVTAGTTGAAMATAYFRLGTIEGVDLPALAPVFPTATGSCVVLDIGANPEVKPENLYQFAIMGSIYAEKVRQVK
;
A
#
# COMPACT_ATOMS: atom_id res chain seq x y z
N ARG A 1 13.63 7.57 26.15
CA ARG A 1 13.82 8.24 24.85
C ARG A 1 12.47 8.82 24.46
N ASN A 2 12.33 10.16 24.51
CA ASN A 2 11.21 10.85 23.91
C ASN A 2 11.24 10.54 22.40
N ARG A 3 10.38 9.66 21.93
CA ARG A 3 10.07 9.59 20.49
C ARG A 3 9.24 10.84 20.21
N GLU A 4 9.79 11.77 19.44
CA GLU A 4 8.96 12.80 18.80
C GLU A 4 7.80 12.07 18.13
N ARG A 5 6.56 12.47 18.43
CA ARG A 5 5.39 11.91 17.77
C ARG A 5 5.51 12.30 16.30
N ILE A 6 5.86 11.34 15.47
CA ILE A 6 5.81 11.51 14.03
C ILE A 6 4.32 11.64 13.71
N ASN A 7 3.90 12.83 13.30
CA ASN A 7 2.52 13.09 12.89
C ASN A 7 2.33 12.48 11.50
N MET A 8 2.25 11.15 11.43
CA MET A 8 2.18 10.36 10.21
C MET A 8 0.85 9.61 10.18
N SER A 9 0.14 9.72 9.07
CA SER A 9 -1.11 9.01 8.80
C SER A 9 -0.87 7.90 7.78
N ILE A 10 -1.22 6.67 8.11
CA ILE A 10 -1.04 5.50 7.25
C ILE A 10 -2.41 4.95 6.87
N VAL A 11 -2.67 4.81 5.59
CA VAL A 11 -3.86 4.12 5.09
C VAL A 11 -3.61 2.62 5.08
N LEU A 12 -4.53 1.85 5.67
CA LEU A 12 -4.54 0.40 5.61
C LEU A 12 -5.81 -0.09 4.91
N ASP A 13 -5.62 -0.85 3.84
CA ASP A 13 -6.70 -1.60 3.18
C ASP A 13 -7.20 -2.71 4.11
N ALA A 14 -8.37 -2.51 4.69
CA ALA A 14 -8.97 -3.47 5.61
C ALA A 14 -9.78 -4.58 4.90
N MET A 15 -9.68 -4.66 3.58
CA MET A 15 -10.34 -5.66 2.73
C MET A 15 -9.32 -6.49 1.93
N GLY A 16 -8.01 -6.31 2.17
CA GLY A 16 -6.94 -6.88 1.37
C GLY A 16 -6.56 -8.30 1.74
N SER A 17 -6.64 -8.69 3.01
CA SER A 17 -6.23 -10.04 3.47
C SER A 17 -7.29 -11.10 3.16
N ASP A 18 -6.87 -12.38 3.13
CA ASP A 18 -7.78 -13.51 2.86
C ASP A 18 -8.91 -13.63 3.89
N ASN A 19 -8.64 -13.26 5.15
CA ASN A 19 -9.59 -13.31 6.26
C ASN A 19 -10.04 -11.93 6.72
N TYR A 20 -10.12 -10.98 5.78
CA TYR A 20 -10.52 -9.61 6.08
C TYR A 20 -11.88 -9.53 6.81
N PRO A 21 -12.14 -8.48 7.63
CA PRO A 21 -11.22 -7.42 8.00
C PRO A 21 -10.41 -7.73 9.27
N THR A 22 -10.55 -8.93 9.83
CA THR A 22 -10.07 -9.24 11.19
C THR A 22 -8.57 -9.05 11.36
N PRO A 23 -7.67 -9.69 10.57
CA PRO A 23 -6.23 -9.51 10.74
C PRO A 23 -5.78 -8.07 10.46
N ASP A 24 -6.41 -7.42 9.46
CA ASP A 24 -6.09 -6.05 9.07
C ASP A 24 -6.38 -5.07 10.22
N VAL A 25 -7.56 -5.19 10.84
CA VAL A 25 -7.97 -4.35 11.97
C VAL A 25 -7.11 -4.60 13.22
N ILE A 26 -6.79 -5.86 13.51
CA ILE A 26 -5.89 -6.21 14.62
C ILE A 26 -4.51 -5.57 14.38
N GLY A 27 -3.96 -5.72 13.18
CA GLY A 27 -2.69 -5.11 12.79
C GLY A 27 -2.69 -3.58 12.92
N ALA A 28 -3.78 -2.92 12.51
CA ALA A 28 -3.97 -1.49 12.67
C ALA A 28 -3.91 -1.04 14.13
N VAL A 29 -4.63 -1.76 15.00
CA VAL A 29 -4.64 -1.44 16.45
C VAL A 29 -3.26 -1.65 17.08
N MET A 30 -2.56 -2.72 16.70
CA MET A 30 -1.18 -2.97 17.15
C MET A 30 -0.23 -1.85 16.70
N ALA A 31 -0.28 -1.46 15.43
CA ALA A 31 0.55 -0.40 14.88
C ALA A 31 0.30 0.96 15.56
N ALA A 32 -0.99 1.33 15.72
CA ALA A 32 -1.35 2.57 16.39
C ALA A 32 -0.87 2.60 17.87
N ARG A 33 -0.93 1.46 18.58
CA ARG A 33 -0.43 1.34 19.97
C ARG A 33 1.08 1.44 20.06
N GLU A 34 1.78 0.75 19.17
CA GLU A 34 3.23 0.63 19.24
C GLU A 34 3.95 1.88 18.73
N TYR A 35 3.47 2.43 17.62
CA TYR A 35 4.16 3.53 16.94
C TYR A 35 3.52 4.90 17.18
N GLY A 36 2.29 4.95 17.68
CA GLY A 36 1.57 6.21 17.90
C GLY A 36 1.18 6.92 16.58
N VAL A 37 1.17 6.21 15.46
CA VAL A 37 0.77 6.71 14.15
C VAL A 37 -0.75 6.70 14.00
N GLU A 38 -1.31 7.64 13.24
CA GLU A 38 -2.70 7.55 12.82
C GLU A 38 -2.85 6.44 11.79
N VAL A 39 -3.87 5.58 11.97
CA VAL A 39 -4.21 4.54 10.99
C VAL A 39 -5.60 4.81 10.42
N ILE A 40 -5.68 4.91 9.10
CA ILE A 40 -6.91 5.10 8.35
C ILE A 40 -7.31 3.75 7.75
N LEU A 41 -8.29 3.09 8.36
CA LEU A 41 -8.85 1.83 7.86
C LEU A 41 -9.79 2.12 6.69
N VAL A 42 -9.49 1.59 5.50
CA VAL A 42 -10.33 1.75 4.32
C VAL A 42 -10.99 0.42 3.98
N GLY A 43 -12.32 0.42 3.90
CA GLY A 43 -13.10 -0.78 3.61
C GLY A 43 -14.58 -0.67 3.95
N ASP A 44 -15.25 -1.81 4.05
CA ASP A 44 -16.65 -1.90 4.45
C ASP A 44 -16.80 -1.59 5.95
N GLU A 45 -17.29 -0.41 6.23
CA GLU A 45 -17.46 0.09 7.60
C GLU A 45 -18.32 -0.84 8.47
N ALA A 46 -19.33 -1.49 7.89
CA ALA A 46 -20.21 -2.40 8.61
C ALA A 46 -19.46 -3.67 9.07
N LYS A 47 -18.44 -4.09 8.34
CA LYS A 47 -17.57 -5.23 8.72
C LYS A 47 -16.45 -4.80 9.67
N ILE A 48 -15.87 -3.61 9.46
CA ILE A 48 -14.72 -3.11 10.23
C ILE A 48 -15.12 -2.74 11.67
N LYS A 49 -16.22 -2.01 11.85
CA LYS A 49 -16.66 -1.48 13.16
C LYS A 49 -16.76 -2.53 14.27
N PRO A 50 -17.42 -3.68 14.07
CA PRO A 50 -17.53 -4.69 15.12
C PRO A 50 -16.18 -5.26 15.54
N VAL A 51 -15.31 -5.50 14.56
CA VAL A 51 -13.96 -6.05 14.82
C VAL A 51 -13.10 -5.04 15.56
N LEU A 52 -13.14 -3.77 15.14
CA LEU A 52 -12.41 -2.68 15.81
C LEU A 52 -12.89 -2.49 17.26
N ALA A 53 -14.19 -2.49 17.48
CA ALA A 53 -14.76 -2.36 18.83
C ALA A 53 -14.29 -3.50 19.76
N ALA A 54 -14.22 -4.73 19.25
CA ALA A 54 -13.73 -5.90 20.00
C ALA A 54 -12.25 -5.78 20.42
N GLN A 55 -11.45 -4.94 19.73
CA GLN A 55 -10.04 -4.69 20.09
C GLN A 55 -9.87 -3.64 21.19
N ASN A 56 -10.95 -3.03 21.69
CA ASN A 56 -10.89 -1.98 22.69
C ASN A 56 -9.89 -0.86 22.34
N PRO A 57 -10.07 -0.16 21.21
CA PRO A 57 -9.10 0.82 20.70
C PRO A 57 -8.94 2.04 21.61
N GLY A 58 -9.92 2.33 22.48
CA GLY A 58 -9.88 3.50 23.36
C GLY A 58 -9.71 4.80 22.57
N SER A 59 -8.68 5.58 22.93
CA SER A 59 -8.33 6.86 22.27
C SER A 59 -7.25 6.72 21.18
N LEU A 60 -7.00 5.51 20.66
CA LEU A 60 -6.04 5.34 19.58
C LEU A 60 -6.45 6.14 18.33
N PRO A 61 -5.50 6.73 17.63
CA PRO A 61 -5.78 7.52 16.43
C PRO A 61 -6.11 6.60 15.24
N ILE A 62 -7.31 6.04 15.25
CA ILE A 62 -7.81 5.16 14.18
C ILE A 62 -9.13 5.73 13.68
N ARG A 63 -9.21 5.95 12.36
CA ARG A 63 -10.47 6.32 11.70
C ARG A 63 -10.80 5.37 10.56
N ILE A 64 -12.06 5.31 10.17
CA ILE A 64 -12.55 4.45 9.10
C ILE A 64 -13.02 5.33 7.94
N VAL A 65 -12.66 4.92 6.72
CA VAL A 65 -13.16 5.50 5.48
C VAL A 65 -13.89 4.41 4.70
N GLN A 66 -15.15 4.69 4.38
CA GLN A 66 -16.03 3.74 3.70
C GLN A 66 -15.58 3.44 2.27
N ALA A 67 -15.35 2.16 1.98
CA ALA A 67 -15.07 1.62 0.66
C ALA A 67 -15.60 0.18 0.56
N PRO A 68 -16.89 -0.02 0.19
CA PRO A 68 -17.55 -1.31 0.32
C PRO A 68 -17.15 -2.32 -0.77
N GLU A 69 -16.50 -1.87 -1.84
CA GLU A 69 -16.04 -2.73 -2.93
C GLU A 69 -14.57 -3.14 -2.72
N MET A 70 -14.18 -4.26 -3.31
CA MET A 70 -12.80 -4.74 -3.29
C MET A 70 -12.36 -5.19 -4.68
N LEU A 71 -11.07 -5.22 -4.92
CA LEU A 71 -10.45 -5.88 -6.06
C LEU A 71 -10.03 -7.29 -5.65
N THR A 72 -10.36 -8.27 -6.49
CA THR A 72 -10.13 -9.69 -6.21
C THR A 72 -9.08 -10.28 -7.15
N MET A 73 -8.63 -11.52 -6.87
CA MET A 73 -7.74 -12.28 -7.76
C MET A 73 -8.35 -12.56 -9.15
N GLU A 74 -9.68 -12.48 -9.27
CA GLU A 74 -10.40 -12.68 -10.54
C GLU A 74 -10.33 -11.43 -11.44
N ASP A 75 -10.09 -10.26 -10.85
CA ASP A 75 -9.93 -9.01 -11.58
C ASP A 75 -8.57 -8.99 -12.30
N LYS A 76 -8.56 -9.24 -13.60
CA LYS A 76 -7.34 -9.33 -14.41
C LYS A 76 -7.44 -8.49 -15.68
N GLY A 77 -6.30 -8.13 -16.25
CA GLY A 77 -6.20 -7.45 -17.53
C GLY A 77 -7.08 -6.19 -17.62
N MET A 78 -7.90 -6.11 -18.66
CA MET A 78 -8.74 -4.94 -18.92
C MET A 78 -9.78 -4.68 -17.82
N ALA A 79 -10.35 -5.72 -17.21
CA ALA A 79 -11.33 -5.57 -16.15
C ALA A 79 -10.71 -4.91 -14.91
N LEU A 80 -9.51 -5.34 -14.52
CA LEU A 80 -8.74 -4.73 -13.45
C LEU A 80 -8.42 -3.26 -13.77
N ALA A 81 -7.91 -2.99 -14.97
CA ALA A 81 -7.56 -1.64 -15.40
C ALA A 81 -8.76 -0.69 -15.34
N LEU A 82 -9.94 -1.13 -15.79
CA LEU A 82 -11.17 -0.34 -15.74
C LEU A 82 -11.62 -0.05 -14.30
N LYS A 83 -11.57 -1.05 -13.41
CA LYS A 83 -11.92 -0.87 -11.99
C LYS A 83 -10.91 0.03 -11.27
N ALA A 84 -9.61 -0.13 -11.54
CA ALA A 84 -8.54 0.64 -10.91
C ALA A 84 -8.59 2.14 -11.28
N ARG A 85 -8.88 2.46 -12.54
CA ARG A 85 -8.90 3.84 -13.08
C ARG A 85 -10.25 4.53 -12.99
N ARG A 86 -11.32 3.83 -12.61
CA ARG A 86 -12.69 4.37 -12.57
C ARG A 86 -12.76 5.62 -11.68
N PRO A 87 -13.21 6.78 -12.21
CA PRO A 87 -13.52 7.92 -11.37
C PRO A 87 -14.57 7.54 -10.31
N ASN A 88 -14.43 8.03 -9.09
CA ASN A 88 -15.31 7.69 -7.96
C ASN A 88 -15.40 6.18 -7.68
N ALA A 89 -14.30 5.44 -7.87
CA ALA A 89 -14.22 4.04 -7.47
C ALA A 89 -14.49 3.89 -5.97
N LYS A 90 -15.23 2.83 -5.62
CA LYS A 90 -15.59 2.52 -4.23
C LYS A 90 -14.82 1.31 -3.67
N ASN A 91 -13.81 0.83 -4.40
CA ASN A 91 -12.96 -0.23 -3.90
C ASN A 91 -11.88 0.32 -2.94
N SER A 92 -11.53 -0.47 -1.95
CA SER A 92 -10.63 -0.08 -0.87
C SER A 92 -9.26 0.40 -1.35
N MET A 93 -8.66 -0.25 -2.36
CA MET A 93 -7.37 0.15 -2.90
C MET A 93 -7.43 1.53 -3.58
N ALA A 94 -8.47 1.77 -4.40
CA ALA A 94 -8.61 3.05 -5.08
C ALA A 94 -8.85 4.20 -4.11
N VAL A 95 -9.77 4.01 -3.15
CA VAL A 95 -10.05 5.00 -2.12
C VAL A 95 -8.80 5.27 -1.27
N GLY A 96 -8.11 4.21 -0.85
CA GLY A 96 -6.91 4.33 -0.02
C GLY A 96 -5.76 5.05 -0.72
N ILE A 97 -5.52 4.75 -2.00
CA ILE A 97 -4.49 5.42 -2.80
C ILE A 97 -4.86 6.89 -3.07
N ASP A 98 -6.15 7.20 -3.25
CA ASP A 98 -6.59 8.58 -3.41
C ASP A 98 -6.36 9.42 -2.15
N LEU A 99 -6.51 8.87 -0.96
CA LEU A 99 -6.17 9.58 0.28
C LEU A 99 -4.69 9.98 0.31
N VAL A 100 -3.80 9.08 -0.13
CA VAL A 100 -2.37 9.40 -0.25
C VAL A 100 -2.14 10.46 -1.34
N LYS A 101 -2.76 10.30 -2.51
CA LYS A 101 -2.66 11.27 -3.61
C LYS A 101 -3.07 12.68 -3.21
N ASN A 102 -4.11 12.78 -2.38
CA ASN A 102 -4.66 14.06 -1.91
C ASN A 102 -3.87 14.66 -0.74
N GLY A 103 -2.85 13.97 -0.22
CA GLY A 103 -2.06 14.43 0.92
C GLY A 103 -2.76 14.24 2.27
N GLU A 104 -3.79 13.39 2.33
CA GLU A 104 -4.48 13.04 3.58
C GLU A 104 -3.77 11.94 4.37
N ALA A 105 -2.81 11.27 3.75
CA ALA A 105 -1.93 10.27 4.36
C ALA A 105 -0.60 10.16 3.61
N GLU A 106 0.44 9.68 4.29
CA GLU A 106 1.79 9.55 3.76
C GLU A 106 2.06 8.20 3.09
N ALA A 107 1.28 7.16 3.42
CA ALA A 107 1.49 5.82 2.87
C ALA A 107 0.19 5.02 2.77
N PHE A 108 0.18 4.06 1.85
CA PHE A 108 -0.87 3.06 1.68
C PHE A 108 -0.29 1.66 1.87
N VAL A 109 -0.95 0.84 2.67
CA VAL A 109 -0.58 -0.54 2.97
C VAL A 109 -1.74 -1.47 2.63
N THR A 110 -1.46 -2.56 1.95
CA THR A 110 -2.45 -3.61 1.64
C THR A 110 -1.82 -5.00 1.72
N ALA A 111 -2.59 -5.98 2.18
CA ALA A 111 -2.28 -7.41 2.08
C ALA A 111 -3.01 -8.06 0.89
N GLY A 112 -3.61 -7.26 0.01
CA GLY A 112 -4.33 -7.73 -1.17
C GLY A 112 -3.42 -8.13 -2.32
N THR A 113 -4.02 -8.33 -3.50
CA THR A 113 -3.27 -8.80 -4.66
C THR A 113 -2.27 -7.76 -5.14
N THR A 114 -1.01 -8.16 -5.29
CA THR A 114 0.08 -7.30 -5.74
C THR A 114 -0.21 -6.63 -7.08
N GLY A 115 -0.76 -7.38 -8.04
CA GLY A 115 -1.11 -6.85 -9.36
C GLY A 115 -2.18 -5.77 -9.30
N ALA A 116 -3.20 -5.94 -8.44
CA ALA A 116 -4.25 -4.94 -8.25
C ALA A 116 -3.71 -3.68 -7.56
N ALA A 117 -2.88 -3.84 -6.53
CA ALA A 117 -2.26 -2.72 -5.83
C ALA A 117 -1.38 -1.90 -6.77
N MET A 118 -0.51 -2.56 -7.55
CA MET A 118 0.36 -1.89 -8.52
C MET A 118 -0.43 -1.21 -9.64
N ALA A 119 -1.40 -1.89 -10.24
CA ALA A 119 -2.23 -1.30 -11.29
C ALA A 119 -3.01 -0.08 -10.78
N THR A 120 -3.58 -0.18 -9.57
CA THR A 120 -4.31 0.94 -8.98
C THR A 120 -3.39 2.12 -8.69
N ALA A 121 -2.22 1.88 -8.11
CA ALA A 121 -1.21 2.92 -7.89
C ALA A 121 -0.78 3.59 -9.19
N TYR A 122 -0.46 2.80 -10.22
CA TYR A 122 -0.08 3.30 -11.54
C TYR A 122 -1.14 4.21 -12.15
N PHE A 123 -2.40 3.78 -12.17
CA PHE A 123 -3.48 4.58 -12.80
C PHE A 123 -3.89 5.80 -11.98
N ARG A 124 -3.69 5.81 -10.67
CA ARG A 124 -4.14 6.90 -9.81
C ARG A 124 -3.04 7.90 -9.45
N LEU A 125 -1.85 7.43 -9.13
CA LEU A 125 -0.70 8.29 -8.83
C LEU A 125 0.04 8.70 -10.10
N GLY A 126 0.06 7.83 -11.13
CA GLY A 126 0.93 7.99 -12.28
C GLY A 126 2.36 7.56 -11.96
N THR A 127 3.26 7.87 -12.87
CA THR A 127 4.71 7.68 -12.71
C THR A 127 5.40 9.04 -12.53
N ILE A 128 6.57 9.03 -11.90
CA ILE A 128 7.44 10.20 -11.84
C ILE A 128 8.09 10.43 -13.21
N GLU A 129 8.51 11.66 -13.48
CA GLU A 129 9.17 12.02 -14.73
C GLU A 129 10.40 11.14 -14.98
N GLY A 130 10.54 10.61 -16.19
CA GLY A 130 11.63 9.72 -16.60
C GLY A 130 11.44 8.25 -16.22
N VAL A 131 10.28 7.88 -15.64
CA VAL A 131 9.93 6.48 -15.32
C VAL A 131 8.70 6.05 -16.13
N ASP A 132 8.85 5.09 -17.02
CA ASP A 132 7.76 4.59 -17.86
C ASP A 132 6.87 3.56 -17.13
N LEU A 133 7.49 2.69 -16.32
CA LEU A 133 6.82 1.61 -15.61
C LEU A 133 7.17 1.61 -14.13
N PRO A 134 6.18 1.41 -13.24
CA PRO A 134 6.45 1.14 -11.83
C PRO A 134 7.10 -0.23 -11.68
N ALA A 135 7.89 -0.42 -10.63
CA ALA A 135 8.51 -1.69 -10.30
C ALA A 135 8.29 -2.04 -8.81
N LEU A 136 8.17 -3.33 -8.53
CA LEU A 136 8.22 -3.82 -7.16
C LEU A 136 9.66 -3.86 -6.67
N ALA A 137 9.90 -3.39 -5.45
CA ALA A 137 11.24 -3.25 -4.87
C ALA A 137 11.37 -4.00 -3.53
N PRO A 138 11.23 -5.33 -3.50
CA PRO A 138 11.45 -6.08 -2.28
C PRO A 138 12.91 -6.09 -1.86
N VAL A 139 13.13 -6.30 -0.57
CA VAL A 139 14.44 -6.45 0.03
C VAL A 139 14.65 -7.92 0.39
N PHE A 140 15.65 -8.54 -0.22
CA PHE A 140 16.02 -9.93 0.05
C PHE A 140 17.19 -10.02 1.01
N PRO A 141 17.17 -11.00 1.94
CA PRO A 141 18.33 -11.30 2.77
C PRO A 141 19.46 -11.93 1.93
N THR A 142 20.70 -11.61 2.26
CA THR A 142 21.89 -12.23 1.69
C THR A 142 22.76 -12.78 2.81
N ALA A 143 23.81 -13.53 2.49
CA ALA A 143 24.71 -14.09 3.48
C ALA A 143 25.39 -13.03 4.37
N THR A 144 25.57 -11.82 3.87
CA THR A 144 26.27 -10.73 4.57
C THR A 144 25.44 -9.48 4.80
N GLY A 145 24.10 -9.53 4.53
CA GLY A 145 23.25 -8.37 4.69
C GLY A 145 21.94 -8.49 3.91
N SER A 146 21.65 -7.53 3.05
CA SER A 146 20.44 -7.52 2.22
C SER A 146 20.67 -6.86 0.88
N CYS A 147 19.88 -7.22 -0.12
CA CYS A 147 19.86 -6.56 -1.43
C CYS A 147 18.45 -6.13 -1.83
N VAL A 148 18.35 -5.09 -2.63
CA VAL A 148 17.11 -4.64 -3.28
C VAL A 148 17.04 -5.28 -4.66
N VAL A 149 15.93 -5.91 -4.98
CA VAL A 149 15.66 -6.50 -6.29
C VAL A 149 14.51 -5.77 -6.96
N LEU A 150 14.70 -5.26 -8.17
CA LEU A 150 13.67 -4.67 -9.03
C LEU A 150 13.64 -5.46 -10.34
N ASP A 151 12.61 -5.81 -10.84
CA ASP A 151 11.22 -6.04 -10.64
C ASP A 151 11.00 -7.56 -10.45
N ILE A 152 10.15 -7.98 -9.54
CA ILE A 152 9.93 -9.41 -9.26
C ILE A 152 8.70 -9.98 -9.99
N GLY A 153 8.54 -9.66 -11.26
CA GLY A 153 7.50 -10.21 -12.12
C GLY A 153 6.19 -9.40 -12.14
N ALA A 154 6.21 -8.16 -11.71
CA ALA A 154 5.08 -7.26 -11.85
C ALA A 154 4.89 -6.83 -13.31
N ASN A 155 5.98 -6.70 -14.05
CA ASN A 155 5.99 -6.40 -15.48
C ASN A 155 6.52 -7.64 -16.22
N PRO A 156 5.65 -8.43 -16.91
CA PRO A 156 6.06 -9.68 -17.57
C PRO A 156 6.96 -9.44 -18.78
N GLU A 157 6.82 -8.30 -19.42
CA GLU A 157 7.64 -7.89 -20.57
C GLU A 157 8.20 -6.49 -20.33
N VAL A 158 9.51 -6.35 -20.37
CA VAL A 158 10.22 -5.08 -20.18
C VAL A 158 11.21 -4.83 -21.34
N LYS A 159 11.35 -3.56 -21.70
CA LYS A 159 12.35 -3.12 -22.69
C LYS A 159 13.69 -2.84 -22.00
N PRO A 160 14.82 -2.79 -22.77
CA PRO A 160 16.12 -2.41 -22.20
C PRO A 160 16.10 -1.08 -21.44
N GLU A 161 15.33 -0.09 -21.92
CA GLU A 161 15.17 1.22 -21.30
C GLU A 161 14.52 1.10 -19.89
N ASN A 162 13.57 0.18 -19.73
CA ASN A 162 12.94 -0.06 -18.43
C ASN A 162 13.93 -0.68 -17.43
N LEU A 163 14.79 -1.62 -17.87
CA LEU A 163 15.84 -2.19 -17.03
C LEU A 163 16.84 -1.12 -16.56
N TYR A 164 17.19 -0.19 -17.45
CA TYR A 164 18.02 0.95 -17.08
C TYR A 164 17.33 1.83 -16.02
N GLN A 165 16.05 2.15 -16.20
CA GLN A 165 15.26 2.91 -15.21
C GLN A 165 15.17 2.17 -13.88
N PHE A 166 14.94 0.85 -13.89
CA PHE A 166 14.91 0.02 -12.68
C PHE A 166 16.25 0.02 -11.95
N ALA A 167 17.37 -0.01 -12.67
CA ALA A 167 18.69 0.07 -12.05
C ALA A 167 18.89 1.41 -11.31
N ILE A 168 18.49 2.51 -11.91
CA ILE A 168 18.54 3.85 -11.27
C ILE A 168 17.62 3.88 -10.03
N MET A 169 16.36 3.47 -10.17
CA MET A 169 15.42 3.44 -9.06
C MET A 169 15.92 2.57 -7.90
N GLY A 170 16.44 1.38 -8.20
CA GLY A 170 17.01 0.47 -7.22
C GLY A 170 18.20 1.05 -6.47
N SER A 171 19.09 1.72 -7.20
CA SER A 171 20.26 2.40 -6.62
C SER A 171 19.84 3.50 -5.65
N ILE A 172 18.91 4.36 -6.07
CA ILE A 172 18.38 5.44 -5.23
C ILE A 172 17.66 4.88 -3.99
N TYR A 173 16.85 3.84 -4.15
CA TYR A 173 16.15 3.20 -3.04
C TYR A 173 17.14 2.58 -2.04
N ALA A 174 18.15 1.86 -2.53
CA ALA A 174 19.19 1.27 -1.69
C ALA A 174 19.94 2.35 -0.90
N GLU A 175 20.34 3.44 -1.54
CA GLU A 175 21.05 4.54 -0.88
C GLU A 175 20.16 5.29 0.11
N LYS A 176 18.97 5.78 -0.32
CA LYS A 176 18.16 6.72 0.48
C LYS A 176 17.31 6.02 1.53
N VAL A 177 16.76 4.86 1.23
CA VAL A 177 15.85 4.13 2.12
C VAL A 177 16.59 3.10 2.96
N ARG A 178 17.53 2.36 2.35
CA ARG A 178 18.28 1.31 3.03
C ARG A 178 19.62 1.77 3.61
N GLN A 179 20.05 2.97 3.25
CA GLN A 179 21.33 3.54 3.69
C GLN A 179 22.55 2.65 3.35
N VAL A 180 22.44 1.87 2.29
CA VAL A 180 23.51 1.06 1.73
C VAL A 180 24.33 1.95 0.81
N LYS A 181 25.64 1.95 1.02
CA LYS A 181 26.60 2.69 0.19
C LYS A 181 27.23 1.77 -0.85
#